data_ffc14be2dcc2d0e300fb5adee8c6863f
#
_entry.id   ffc14be2dcc2d0e300fb5adee8c6863f
#
_cell.length_a   1.000
_cell.length_b   1.000
_cell.length_c   1.000
_cell.angle_alpha   90.00
_cell.angle_beta   90.00
_cell.angle_gamma   90.00
#
_symmetry.space_group_name_H-M   'P 1'
#
loop_
_entity.id
_entity.type
_entity.pdbx_description
1 polymer ?
#
loop_
_entity_poly.entity_id
_entity_poly.type
_entity_poly.pdbx_seq_one_letter_code
_entity_poly.pdbx_strand_id
1 'polypeptide(L)'
;MSRVLSPFRKAILQAFEHDAFNTAKAAAYSGMLMLFPALLVLTTLLAQVKEGPTLMGEIRLVFEQFLPADTLDMLQGYILNRRAYSWQLILSALGLSVFAGLGTMLSLMEGFRRAYKLPNDDWGFGERRLRAMLLVPIALVPLSVATLVVVFGHQIELWMVENAGGEIRDIVLFSWRMVRWTIAVLSSVAVLSALYHFGTRRTEHWLRVAPGAVAGTFLWFPSTLAFGWYVTRVADYSMFYGSFGAGIATLVWLYIVAFSVLLGAELNGVLYGSRQRQNLESHTLPSGRANDELTSIQP
;
A
#
# COMPACT_ATOMS: atom_id res chain seq x y z
N MET A 1 -3.16 -8.60 -26.72
CA MET A 1 -2.58 -9.11 -25.46
C MET A 1 -1.04 -8.98 -25.40
N SER A 2 -0.27 -9.17 -26.45
CA SER A 2 1.21 -9.10 -26.43
C SER A 2 1.80 -7.72 -26.08
N ARG A 3 1.13 -6.61 -26.35
CA ARG A 3 1.63 -5.24 -26.07
C ARG A 3 1.59 -4.84 -24.60
N VAL A 4 0.72 -5.43 -23.78
CA VAL A 4 0.59 -5.15 -22.33
C VAL A 4 1.52 -6.05 -21.50
N LEU A 5 1.75 -7.29 -21.94
CA LEU A 5 2.64 -8.24 -21.27
C LEU A 5 4.12 -7.84 -21.34
N SER A 6 4.52 -7.10 -22.39
CA SER A 6 5.91 -6.64 -22.57
C SER A 6 6.39 -5.68 -21.46
N PRO A 7 5.65 -4.61 -21.08
CA PRO A 7 6.09 -3.73 -20.00
C PRO A 7 6.05 -4.39 -18.62
N PHE A 8 5.09 -5.26 -18.33
CA PHE A 8 5.02 -5.97 -17.06
C PHE A 8 6.19 -6.95 -16.87
N ARG A 9 6.52 -7.72 -17.91
CA ARG A 9 7.71 -8.59 -17.89
C ARG A 9 9.00 -7.80 -17.69
N LYS A 10 9.11 -6.63 -18.35
CA LYS A 10 10.26 -5.74 -18.17
C LYS A 10 10.33 -5.19 -16.74
N ALA A 11 9.19 -4.82 -16.15
CA ALA A 11 9.12 -4.35 -14.77
C ALA A 11 9.60 -5.42 -13.78
N ILE A 12 9.20 -6.69 -13.98
CA ILE A 12 9.68 -7.81 -13.16
C ILE A 12 11.21 -7.95 -13.27
N LEU A 13 11.76 -7.95 -14.48
CA LEU A 13 13.21 -8.05 -14.69
C LEU A 13 13.95 -6.87 -14.06
N GLN A 14 13.45 -5.65 -14.21
CA GLN A 14 14.03 -4.46 -13.56
C GLN A 14 13.93 -4.52 -12.04
N ALA A 15 12.87 -5.12 -11.47
CA ALA A 15 12.76 -5.32 -10.03
C ALA A 15 13.90 -6.21 -9.47
N PHE A 16 14.37 -7.18 -10.25
CA PHE A 16 15.59 -7.94 -9.91
C PHE A 16 16.86 -7.08 -10.00
N GLU A 17 17.02 -6.34 -11.10
CA GLU A 17 18.20 -5.49 -11.35
C GLU A 17 18.33 -4.34 -10.32
N HIS A 18 17.19 -3.77 -9.90
CA HIS A 18 17.13 -2.65 -8.95
C HIS A 18 17.06 -3.09 -7.49
N ASP A 19 17.21 -4.40 -7.21
CA ASP A 19 17.23 -4.95 -5.85
C ASP A 19 15.93 -4.69 -5.05
N ALA A 20 14.77 -4.74 -5.75
CA ALA A 20 13.47 -4.47 -5.15
C ALA A 20 13.13 -5.48 -4.04
N PHE A 21 13.62 -6.72 -4.13
CA PHE A 21 13.40 -7.76 -3.12
C PHE A 21 14.04 -7.40 -1.76
N ASN A 22 15.29 -6.94 -1.74
CA ASN A 22 15.94 -6.54 -0.50
C ASN A 22 15.37 -5.23 0.05
N THR A 23 14.98 -4.32 -0.84
CA THR A 23 14.29 -3.09 -0.47
C THR A 23 12.92 -3.41 0.18
N ALA A 24 12.18 -4.38 -0.36
CA ALA A 24 10.91 -4.85 0.22
C ALA A 24 11.13 -5.49 1.61
N LYS A 25 12.21 -6.28 1.79
CA LYS A 25 12.57 -6.84 3.11
C LYS A 25 12.86 -5.74 4.12
N ALA A 26 13.63 -4.72 3.73
CA ALA A 26 13.93 -3.58 4.61
C ALA A 26 12.67 -2.80 5.00
N ALA A 27 11.76 -2.56 4.05
CA ALA A 27 10.48 -1.92 4.31
C ALA A 27 9.59 -2.78 5.23
N ALA A 28 9.52 -4.09 4.99
CA ALA A 28 8.75 -5.02 5.81
C ALA A 28 9.28 -5.11 7.25
N TYR A 29 10.60 -5.17 7.43
CA TYR A 29 11.21 -5.15 8.76
C TYR A 29 10.87 -3.88 9.54
N SER A 30 11.03 -2.71 8.93
CA SER A 30 10.65 -1.44 9.54
C SER A 30 9.15 -1.35 9.80
N GLY A 31 8.31 -1.87 8.87
CA GLY A 31 6.87 -1.98 9.04
C GLY A 31 6.46 -2.86 10.21
N MET A 32 7.17 -3.97 10.42
CA MET A 32 6.97 -4.86 11.56
C MET A 32 7.28 -4.17 12.89
N LEU A 33 8.40 -3.42 12.95
CA LEU A 33 8.75 -2.62 14.12
C LEU A 33 7.74 -1.50 14.40
N MET A 34 7.11 -0.94 13.36
CA MET A 34 6.05 0.06 13.48
C MET A 34 4.75 -0.56 14.02
N LEU A 35 4.39 -1.77 13.55
CA LEU A 35 3.09 -2.36 13.76
C LEU A 35 2.77 -2.56 15.24
N PHE A 36 3.68 -3.14 16.01
CA PHE A 36 3.43 -3.44 17.44
C PHE A 36 3.18 -2.19 18.28
N PRO A 37 4.05 -1.16 18.24
CA PRO A 37 3.76 0.07 18.95
C PRO A 37 2.50 0.79 18.47
N ALA A 38 2.22 0.74 17.15
CA ALA A 38 1.01 1.34 16.60
C ALA A 38 -0.26 0.63 17.11
N LEU A 39 -0.24 -0.71 17.18
CA LEU A 39 -1.34 -1.50 17.75
C LEU A 39 -1.52 -1.20 19.24
N LEU A 40 -0.43 -1.03 20.00
CA LEU A 40 -0.52 -0.65 21.41
C LEU A 40 -1.16 0.72 21.60
N VAL A 41 -0.80 1.70 20.77
CA VAL A 41 -1.44 3.03 20.80
C VAL A 41 -2.92 2.90 20.44
N LEU A 42 -3.24 2.19 19.36
CA LEU A 42 -4.62 1.98 18.89
C LEU A 42 -5.47 1.32 19.97
N THR A 43 -5.01 0.22 20.56
CA THR A 43 -5.76 -0.51 21.63
C THR A 43 -5.96 0.36 22.85
N THR A 44 -4.98 1.17 23.21
CA THR A 44 -5.09 2.10 24.34
C THR A 44 -6.11 3.20 24.09
N LEU A 45 -6.14 3.75 22.86
CA LEU A 45 -7.13 4.74 22.47
C LEU A 45 -8.56 4.15 22.46
N LEU A 46 -8.72 2.95 21.91
CA LEU A 46 -10.01 2.24 21.88
C LEU A 46 -10.51 1.92 23.31
N ALA A 47 -9.61 1.58 24.23
CA ALA A 47 -9.99 1.32 25.62
C ALA A 47 -10.57 2.56 26.34
N GLN A 48 -10.34 3.77 25.83
CA GLN A 48 -10.90 5.02 26.38
C GLN A 48 -12.29 5.35 25.84
N VAL A 49 -12.69 4.75 24.73
CA VAL A 49 -14.01 4.96 24.10
C VAL A 49 -15.03 3.99 24.73
N LYS A 50 -16.26 4.46 25.01
CA LYS A 50 -17.31 3.62 25.62
C LYS A 50 -17.66 2.40 24.77
N GLU A 51 -17.67 2.56 23.44
CA GLU A 51 -17.91 1.50 22.47
C GLU A 51 -16.63 0.73 22.07
N GLY A 52 -15.51 1.02 22.71
CA GLY A 52 -14.20 0.42 22.38
C GLY A 52 -14.19 -1.11 22.28
N PRO A 53 -14.82 -1.84 23.22
CA PRO A 53 -14.92 -3.31 23.13
C PRO A 53 -15.72 -3.80 21.92
N THR A 54 -16.80 -3.11 21.56
CA THR A 54 -17.63 -3.44 20.38
C THR A 54 -16.86 -3.15 19.08
N LEU A 55 -16.22 -1.98 19.00
CA LEU A 55 -15.35 -1.61 17.87
C LEU A 55 -14.19 -2.59 17.68
N MET A 56 -13.63 -3.09 18.78
CA MET A 56 -12.57 -4.09 18.70
C MET A 56 -13.07 -5.43 18.16
N GLY A 57 -14.28 -5.85 18.51
CA GLY A 57 -14.91 -7.03 17.93
C GLY A 57 -15.02 -6.92 16.41
N GLU A 58 -15.38 -5.75 15.91
CA GLU A 58 -15.49 -5.48 14.47
C GLU A 58 -14.14 -5.41 13.76
N ILE A 59 -13.19 -4.72 14.38
CA ILE A 59 -11.80 -4.67 13.90
C ILE A 59 -11.22 -6.09 13.86
N ARG A 60 -11.53 -6.93 14.86
CA ARG A 60 -11.13 -8.33 14.89
C ARG A 60 -11.59 -9.09 13.65
N LEU A 61 -12.86 -8.98 13.27
CA LEU A 61 -13.40 -9.67 12.08
C LEU A 61 -12.64 -9.32 10.79
N VAL A 62 -12.15 -8.09 10.67
CA VAL A 62 -11.34 -7.68 9.52
C VAL A 62 -9.92 -8.20 9.63
N PHE A 63 -9.32 -8.09 10.81
CA PHE A 63 -7.93 -8.51 11.02
C PHE A 63 -7.74 -10.02 11.13
N GLU A 64 -8.78 -10.80 11.45
CA GLU A 64 -8.77 -12.27 11.40
C GLU A 64 -8.41 -12.83 10.03
N GLN A 65 -8.62 -12.04 8.96
CA GLN A 65 -8.22 -12.41 7.62
C GLN A 65 -6.71 -12.26 7.36
N PHE A 66 -6.01 -11.48 8.18
CA PHE A 66 -4.62 -11.07 7.95
C PHE A 66 -3.69 -11.35 9.13
N LEU A 67 -4.23 -11.37 10.35
CA LEU A 67 -3.46 -11.58 11.57
C LEU A 67 -3.88 -12.91 12.22
N PRO A 68 -2.92 -13.66 12.75
CA PRO A 68 -3.20 -14.87 13.52
C PRO A 68 -4.05 -14.58 14.78
N ALA A 69 -4.90 -15.55 15.14
CA ALA A 69 -5.82 -15.44 16.26
C ALA A 69 -5.12 -15.07 17.58
N ASP A 70 -3.96 -15.64 17.87
CA ASP A 70 -3.17 -15.37 19.08
C ASP A 70 -2.81 -13.89 19.23
N THR A 71 -2.47 -13.21 18.12
CA THR A 71 -2.17 -11.77 18.14
C THR A 71 -3.42 -10.95 18.46
N LEU A 72 -4.56 -11.35 17.92
CA LEU A 72 -5.84 -10.69 18.16
C LEU A 72 -6.33 -10.92 19.59
N ASP A 73 -6.14 -12.12 20.15
CA ASP A 73 -6.48 -12.44 21.54
C ASP A 73 -5.62 -11.64 22.53
N MET A 74 -4.33 -11.47 22.24
CA MET A 74 -3.46 -10.58 23.01
C MET A 74 -3.98 -9.12 22.98
N LEU A 75 -4.34 -8.61 21.80
CA LEU A 75 -4.89 -7.26 21.66
C LEU A 75 -6.21 -7.10 22.42
N GLN A 76 -7.10 -8.07 22.31
CA GLN A 76 -8.37 -8.07 23.04
C GLN A 76 -8.17 -8.16 24.57
N GLY A 77 -7.23 -8.97 25.03
CA GLY A 77 -6.84 -9.07 26.43
C GLY A 77 -6.33 -7.74 26.99
N TYR A 78 -5.59 -6.96 26.20
CA TYR A 78 -5.14 -5.62 26.59
C TYR A 78 -6.30 -4.62 26.75
N ILE A 79 -7.32 -4.66 25.89
CA ILE A 79 -8.47 -3.76 25.95
C ILE A 79 -9.39 -4.10 27.13
N LEU A 80 -9.65 -5.39 27.36
CA LEU A 80 -10.50 -5.86 28.45
C LEU A 80 -9.86 -5.61 29.83
N ASN A 81 -8.55 -5.70 29.92
CA ASN A 81 -7.79 -5.40 31.13
C ASN A 81 -7.55 -3.89 31.25
N ARG A 82 -8.55 -3.13 31.66
CA ARG A 82 -8.55 -1.65 31.85
C ARG A 82 -7.46 -1.15 32.82
N ARG A 83 -6.21 -1.57 32.67
CA ARG A 83 -5.10 -0.94 33.38
C ARG A 83 -4.87 0.42 32.73
N ALA A 84 -4.99 1.48 33.54
CA ALA A 84 -4.60 2.84 33.14
C ALA A 84 -3.15 2.80 32.65
N TYR A 85 -2.97 2.78 31.31
CA TYR A 85 -1.65 2.89 30.73
C TYR A 85 -1.07 4.25 31.10
N SER A 86 0.15 4.24 31.59
CA SER A 86 0.91 5.47 31.82
C SER A 86 0.97 6.25 30.50
N TRP A 87 0.65 7.53 30.54
CA TRP A 87 0.76 8.44 29.39
C TRP A 87 2.16 8.40 28.76
N GLN A 88 3.16 8.13 29.57
CA GLN A 88 4.55 7.92 29.13
C GLN A 88 4.70 6.71 28.19
N LEU A 89 4.00 5.60 28.45
CA LEU A 89 4.03 4.42 27.58
C LEU A 89 3.36 4.72 26.23
N ILE A 90 2.26 5.46 26.21
CA ILE A 90 1.59 5.84 24.98
C ILE A 90 2.50 6.74 24.14
N LEU A 91 3.12 7.75 24.75
CA LEU A 91 4.04 8.66 24.05
C LEU A 91 5.29 7.95 23.54
N SER A 92 5.85 7.02 24.31
CA SER A 92 7.02 6.26 23.86
C SER A 92 6.67 5.30 22.72
N ALA A 93 5.51 4.62 22.79
CA ALA A 93 5.02 3.76 21.72
C ALA A 93 4.70 4.55 20.44
N LEU A 94 4.07 5.73 20.60
CA LEU A 94 3.82 6.63 19.47
C LEU A 94 5.13 7.10 18.82
N GLY A 95 6.09 7.54 19.63
CA GLY A 95 7.42 7.95 19.15
C GLY A 95 8.15 6.83 18.40
N LEU A 96 8.14 5.61 18.95
CA LEU A 96 8.74 4.43 18.32
C LEU A 96 8.01 4.06 17.01
N SER A 97 6.69 4.12 17.00
CA SER A 97 5.87 3.85 15.80
C SER A 97 6.18 4.85 14.67
N VAL A 98 6.25 6.14 15.00
CA VAL A 98 6.61 7.19 14.03
C VAL A 98 8.03 6.99 13.50
N PHE A 99 8.98 6.67 14.38
CA PHE A 99 10.37 6.42 13.97
C PHE A 99 10.48 5.18 13.05
N ALA A 100 9.82 4.10 13.38
CA ALA A 100 9.81 2.89 12.55
C ALA A 100 9.06 3.11 11.23
N GLY A 101 7.94 3.85 11.26
CA GLY A 101 7.20 4.24 10.05
C GLY A 101 8.03 5.12 9.11
N LEU A 102 8.86 6.00 9.65
CA LEU A 102 9.84 6.75 8.89
C LEU A 102 10.82 5.80 8.16
N GLY A 103 11.31 4.75 8.84
CA GLY A 103 12.18 3.72 8.24
C GLY A 103 11.51 2.99 7.07
N THR A 104 10.25 2.60 7.22
CA THR A 104 9.46 1.98 6.15
C THR A 104 9.37 2.90 4.94
N MET A 105 9.03 4.17 5.16
CA MET A 105 8.84 5.13 4.09
C MET A 105 10.15 5.47 3.38
N LEU A 106 11.26 5.60 4.13
CA LEU A 106 12.59 5.80 3.55
C LEU A 106 13.03 4.61 2.68
N SER A 107 12.72 3.38 3.08
CA SER A 107 13.02 2.19 2.29
C SER A 107 12.20 2.17 1.00
N LEU A 108 10.90 2.49 1.05
CA LEU A 108 10.05 2.58 -0.15
C LEU A 108 10.53 3.70 -1.09
N MET A 109 10.84 4.89 -0.56
CA MET A 109 11.36 6.01 -1.36
C MET A 109 12.68 5.65 -2.05
N GLU A 110 13.54 4.89 -1.40
CA GLU A 110 14.77 4.38 -2.03
C GLU A 110 14.46 3.42 -3.18
N GLY A 111 13.49 2.52 -3.00
CA GLY A 111 13.02 1.65 -4.06
C GLY A 111 12.42 2.43 -5.24
N PHE A 112 11.60 3.46 -4.97
CA PHE A 112 11.06 4.33 -6.02
C PHE A 112 12.16 5.06 -6.77
N ARG A 113 13.17 5.58 -6.06
CA ARG A 113 14.33 6.23 -6.68
C ARG A 113 15.02 5.32 -7.69
N ARG A 114 15.27 4.05 -7.30
CA ARG A 114 15.88 3.05 -8.18
C ARG A 114 14.98 2.70 -9.36
N ALA A 115 13.70 2.45 -9.12
CA ALA A 115 12.72 2.12 -10.15
C ALA A 115 12.62 3.21 -11.24
N TYR A 116 12.69 4.48 -10.84
CA TYR A 116 12.66 5.62 -11.74
C TYR A 116 14.05 6.05 -12.25
N LYS A 117 15.13 5.34 -11.88
CA LYS A 117 16.52 5.63 -12.27
C LYS A 117 16.96 7.06 -11.93
N LEU A 118 16.55 7.55 -10.76
CA LEU A 118 16.92 8.87 -10.27
C LEU A 118 18.32 8.86 -9.64
N PRO A 119 19.09 9.98 -9.75
CA PRO A 119 20.40 10.09 -9.11
C PRO A 119 20.34 9.96 -7.59
N ASN A 120 21.50 9.66 -6.97
CA ASN A 120 21.59 9.36 -5.55
C ASN A 120 21.35 10.55 -4.60
N ASP A 121 21.59 11.78 -5.05
CA ASP A 121 21.67 12.97 -4.20
C ASP A 121 20.60 14.01 -4.50
N ASP A 122 19.39 13.57 -4.88
CA ASP A 122 18.32 14.50 -5.24
C ASP A 122 17.79 15.32 -4.06
N TRP A 123 17.91 14.82 -2.84
CA TRP A 123 17.45 15.49 -1.61
C TRP A 123 18.51 15.52 -0.54
N GLY A 124 18.62 16.67 0.15
CA GLY A 124 19.40 16.76 1.37
C GLY A 124 18.89 15.80 2.44
N PHE A 125 19.79 15.39 3.37
CA PHE A 125 19.49 14.42 4.42
C PHE A 125 18.22 14.75 5.25
N GLY A 126 18.01 16.03 5.57
CA GLY A 126 16.84 16.49 6.34
C GLY A 126 15.56 16.51 5.49
N GLU A 127 15.65 16.97 4.26
CA GLU A 127 14.49 17.06 3.34
C GLU A 127 13.88 15.68 3.07
N ARG A 128 14.73 14.69 2.81
CA ARG A 128 14.30 13.29 2.58
C ARG A 128 13.53 12.73 3.77
N ARG A 129 14.00 12.98 5.01
CA ARG A 129 13.33 12.55 6.24
C ARG A 129 12.01 13.27 6.47
N LEU A 130 12.00 14.58 6.26
CA LEU A 130 10.77 15.37 6.41
C LEU A 130 9.70 14.90 5.44
N ARG A 131 10.05 14.63 4.18
CA ARG A 131 9.12 14.09 3.19
C ARG A 131 8.64 12.70 3.57
N ALA A 132 9.53 11.80 3.98
CA ALA A 132 9.16 10.48 4.46
C ALA A 132 8.18 10.57 5.66
N MET A 133 8.41 11.49 6.59
CA MET A 133 7.53 11.74 7.72
C MET A 133 6.13 12.23 7.30
N LEU A 134 6.06 13.10 6.28
CA LEU A 134 4.78 13.57 5.72
C LEU A 134 4.04 12.47 4.93
N LEU A 135 4.77 11.57 4.28
CA LEU A 135 4.16 10.46 3.53
C LEU A 135 3.51 9.41 4.42
N VAL A 136 3.97 9.26 5.67
CA VAL A 136 3.34 8.33 6.63
C VAL A 136 1.85 8.67 6.84
N PRO A 137 1.43 9.87 7.27
CA PRO A 137 0.03 10.19 7.42
C PRO A 137 -0.72 10.22 6.08
N ILE A 138 -0.08 10.64 4.98
CA ILE A 138 -0.68 10.60 3.64
C ILE A 138 -1.08 9.17 3.24
N ALA A 139 -0.30 8.17 3.64
CA ALA A 139 -0.63 6.77 3.41
C ALA A 139 -1.66 6.25 4.43
N LEU A 140 -1.43 6.49 5.71
CA LEU A 140 -2.23 5.89 6.79
C LEU A 140 -3.65 6.44 6.88
N VAL A 141 -3.85 7.77 6.75
CA VAL A 141 -5.17 8.38 6.94
C VAL A 141 -6.19 7.88 5.92
N PRO A 142 -5.94 7.92 4.60
CA PRO A 142 -6.92 7.42 3.63
C PRO A 142 -7.16 5.92 3.73
N LEU A 143 -6.12 5.13 4.03
CA LEU A 143 -6.26 3.68 4.22
C LEU A 143 -7.06 3.36 5.48
N SER A 144 -6.86 4.10 6.58
CA SER A 144 -7.67 3.96 7.79
C SER A 144 -9.14 4.32 7.53
N VAL A 145 -9.40 5.42 6.81
CA VAL A 145 -10.77 5.79 6.42
C VAL A 145 -11.40 4.72 5.52
N ALA A 146 -10.67 4.20 4.54
CA ALA A 146 -11.17 3.11 3.69
C ALA A 146 -11.48 1.85 4.51
N THR A 147 -10.61 1.49 5.46
CA THR A 147 -10.83 0.37 6.37
C THR A 147 -12.09 0.59 7.22
N LEU A 148 -12.28 1.78 7.79
CA LEU A 148 -13.48 2.11 8.54
C LEU A 148 -14.74 1.98 7.68
N VAL A 149 -14.72 2.47 6.44
CA VAL A 149 -15.86 2.32 5.51
C VAL A 149 -16.15 0.84 5.19
N VAL A 150 -15.11 0.02 5.05
CA VAL A 150 -15.29 -1.43 4.81
C VAL A 150 -15.86 -2.11 6.05
N VAL A 151 -15.38 -1.80 7.26
CA VAL A 151 -15.81 -2.39 8.54
C VAL A 151 -17.23 -1.95 8.86
N PHE A 152 -17.47 -0.65 8.99
CA PHE A 152 -18.79 -0.13 9.33
C PHE A 152 -19.82 -0.32 8.20
N GLY A 153 -19.35 -0.46 6.96
CA GLY A 153 -20.22 -0.80 5.84
C GLY A 153 -20.89 -2.15 5.98
N HIS A 154 -20.30 -3.09 6.72
CA HIS A 154 -20.95 -4.36 7.04
C HIS A 154 -22.09 -4.18 8.05
N GLN A 155 -21.98 -3.29 9.03
CA GLN A 155 -23.06 -2.96 9.95
C GLN A 155 -24.26 -2.32 9.23
N ILE A 156 -23.97 -1.43 8.28
CA ILE A 156 -25.00 -0.83 7.42
C ILE A 156 -25.69 -1.93 6.57
N GLU A 157 -24.91 -2.91 6.09
CA GLU A 157 -25.45 -4.07 5.34
C GLU A 157 -26.43 -4.89 6.20
N LEU A 158 -26.05 -5.19 7.46
CA LEU A 158 -26.92 -5.90 8.41
C LEU A 158 -28.21 -5.10 8.70
N TRP A 159 -28.09 -3.80 8.97
CA TRP A 159 -29.24 -2.93 9.21
C TRP A 159 -30.15 -2.86 7.99
N MET A 160 -29.60 -2.78 6.76
CA MET A 160 -30.38 -2.83 5.51
C MET A 160 -31.12 -4.15 5.35
N VAL A 161 -30.49 -5.28 5.74
CA VAL A 161 -31.11 -6.61 5.70
C VAL A 161 -32.33 -6.68 6.58
N GLU A 162 -32.30 -6.06 7.76
CA GLU A 162 -33.40 -6.07 8.71
C GLU A 162 -34.58 -5.15 8.30
N ASN A 163 -34.27 -4.05 7.59
CA ASN A 163 -35.26 -3.00 7.30
C ASN A 163 -35.73 -2.93 5.85
N ALA A 164 -35.10 -3.63 4.90
CA ALA A 164 -35.48 -3.62 3.49
C ALA A 164 -36.50 -4.72 3.16
N GLY A 165 -37.58 -4.34 2.46
CA GLY A 165 -38.57 -5.29 1.93
C GLY A 165 -37.98 -6.25 0.87
N GLY A 166 -38.49 -7.48 0.80
CA GLY A 166 -37.85 -8.64 0.17
C GLY A 166 -37.45 -8.52 -1.31
N GLU A 167 -38.15 -7.77 -2.16
CA GLU A 167 -37.84 -7.75 -3.59
C GLU A 167 -36.66 -6.86 -4.00
N ILE A 168 -36.35 -5.79 -3.27
CA ILE A 168 -35.30 -4.84 -3.61
C ILE A 168 -34.01 -5.12 -2.83
N ARG A 169 -34.09 -5.97 -1.82
CA ARG A 169 -33.01 -6.25 -0.86
C ARG A 169 -31.71 -6.69 -1.54
N ASP A 170 -31.78 -7.65 -2.46
CA ASP A 170 -30.60 -8.22 -3.11
C ASP A 170 -29.89 -7.20 -4.00
N ILE A 171 -30.64 -6.33 -4.67
CA ILE A 171 -30.09 -5.26 -5.50
C ILE A 171 -29.38 -4.21 -4.62
N VAL A 172 -29.99 -3.82 -3.52
CA VAL A 172 -29.42 -2.82 -2.58
C VAL A 172 -28.16 -3.38 -1.95
N LEU A 173 -28.15 -4.63 -1.48
CA LEU A 173 -26.99 -5.28 -0.88
C LEU A 173 -25.85 -5.43 -1.89
N PHE A 174 -26.16 -5.84 -3.12
CA PHE A 174 -25.16 -5.94 -4.18
C PHE A 174 -24.55 -4.57 -4.51
N SER A 175 -25.40 -3.55 -4.68
CA SER A 175 -24.96 -2.18 -4.97
C SER A 175 -24.09 -1.62 -3.86
N TRP A 176 -24.49 -1.81 -2.60
CA TRP A 176 -23.72 -1.39 -1.44
C TRP A 176 -22.35 -2.07 -1.35
N ARG A 177 -22.31 -3.38 -1.61
CA ARG A 177 -21.07 -4.15 -1.65
C ARG A 177 -20.13 -3.63 -2.76
N MET A 178 -20.67 -3.34 -3.94
CA MET A 178 -19.88 -2.75 -5.03
C MET A 178 -19.30 -1.38 -4.66
N VAL A 179 -20.11 -0.50 -4.09
CA VAL A 179 -19.66 0.84 -3.63
C VAL A 179 -18.53 0.72 -2.63
N ARG A 180 -18.68 -0.14 -1.62
CA ARG A 180 -17.69 -0.37 -0.57
C ARG A 180 -16.34 -0.84 -1.12
N TRP A 181 -16.35 -1.85 -1.99
CA TRP A 181 -15.14 -2.36 -2.63
C TRP A 181 -14.52 -1.34 -3.60
N THR A 182 -15.33 -0.59 -4.31
CA THR A 182 -14.87 0.49 -5.19
C THR A 182 -14.14 1.58 -4.39
N ILE A 183 -14.68 2.00 -3.26
CA ILE A 183 -14.02 2.97 -2.37
C ILE A 183 -12.68 2.42 -1.88
N ALA A 184 -12.61 1.15 -1.47
CA ALA A 184 -11.38 0.53 -1.00
C ALA A 184 -10.30 0.50 -2.09
N VAL A 185 -10.65 0.09 -3.32
CA VAL A 185 -9.72 0.05 -4.45
C VAL A 185 -9.27 1.45 -4.85
N LEU A 186 -10.20 2.40 -4.99
CA LEU A 186 -9.88 3.77 -5.38
C LEU A 186 -9.01 4.47 -4.33
N SER A 187 -9.29 4.30 -3.05
CA SER A 187 -8.44 4.78 -1.95
C SER A 187 -7.02 4.22 -2.05
N SER A 188 -6.88 2.91 -2.29
CA SER A 188 -5.57 2.27 -2.41
C SER A 188 -4.80 2.80 -3.62
N VAL A 189 -5.45 2.94 -4.78
CA VAL A 189 -4.84 3.53 -5.98
C VAL A 189 -4.45 4.99 -5.73
N ALA A 190 -5.29 5.77 -5.05
CA ALA A 190 -5.00 7.17 -4.73
C ALA A 190 -3.78 7.28 -3.79
N VAL A 191 -3.71 6.44 -2.75
CA VAL A 191 -2.57 6.40 -1.82
C VAL A 191 -1.29 6.01 -2.54
N LEU A 192 -1.30 4.93 -3.33
CA LEU A 192 -0.12 4.51 -4.09
C LEU A 192 0.31 5.58 -5.10
N SER A 193 -0.64 6.25 -5.77
CA SER A 193 -0.34 7.37 -6.66
C SER A 193 0.32 8.52 -5.90
N ALA A 194 -0.18 8.85 -4.70
CA ALA A 194 0.42 9.85 -3.83
C ALA A 194 1.84 9.48 -3.40
N LEU A 195 2.06 8.23 -2.98
CA LEU A 195 3.38 7.73 -2.60
C LEU A 195 4.37 7.80 -3.76
N TYR A 196 3.97 7.40 -4.96
CA TYR A 196 4.84 7.48 -6.14
C TYR A 196 5.12 8.92 -6.58
N HIS A 197 4.12 9.81 -6.47
CA HIS A 197 4.27 11.21 -6.87
C HIS A 197 5.12 12.00 -5.88
N PHE A 198 4.79 11.94 -4.58
CA PHE A 198 5.48 12.72 -3.54
C PHE A 198 6.74 12.03 -3.00
N GLY A 199 6.84 10.70 -3.12
CA GLY A 199 8.00 9.91 -2.71
C GLY A 199 9.18 10.01 -3.68
N THR A 200 9.02 10.70 -4.82
CA THR A 200 10.07 10.95 -5.80
C THR A 200 10.17 12.44 -6.11
N ARG A 201 11.37 12.93 -6.48
CA ARG A 201 11.59 14.36 -6.81
C ARG A 201 11.07 14.73 -8.21
N ARG A 202 10.21 13.94 -8.81
CA ARG A 202 9.68 14.22 -10.13
C ARG A 202 8.52 15.18 -10.07
N THR A 203 8.53 16.19 -10.92
CA THR A 203 7.44 17.15 -11.16
C THR A 203 6.46 16.64 -12.22
N GLU A 204 6.29 15.32 -12.36
CA GLU A 204 5.41 14.77 -13.38
C GLU A 204 3.95 14.81 -12.98
N HIS A 205 3.10 14.90 -14.01
CA HIS A 205 1.66 14.96 -13.85
C HIS A 205 1.15 13.71 -13.10
N TRP A 206 0.29 13.89 -12.10
CA TRP A 206 -0.31 12.86 -11.23
C TRP A 206 -0.84 11.64 -12.00
N LEU A 207 -1.48 11.87 -13.15
CA LEU A 207 -2.03 10.78 -13.97
C LEU A 207 -0.96 9.84 -14.56
N ARG A 208 0.29 10.26 -14.62
CA ARG A 208 1.38 9.41 -15.15
C ARG A 208 1.85 8.31 -14.20
N VAL A 209 1.59 8.46 -12.90
CA VAL A 209 1.92 7.46 -11.89
C VAL A 209 0.75 6.48 -11.64
N ALA A 210 -0.44 6.81 -12.11
CA ALA A 210 -1.65 6.00 -11.94
C ALA A 210 -1.54 4.56 -12.49
N PRO A 211 -0.94 4.26 -13.66
CA PRO A 211 -0.85 2.90 -14.16
C PRO A 211 -0.12 1.94 -13.21
N GLY A 212 0.99 2.38 -12.62
CA GLY A 212 1.70 1.58 -11.62
C GLY A 212 0.95 1.48 -10.30
N ALA A 213 0.23 2.53 -9.89
CA ALA A 213 -0.61 2.48 -8.70
C ALA A 213 -1.75 1.46 -8.85
N VAL A 214 -2.41 1.45 -10.01
CA VAL A 214 -3.42 0.43 -10.36
C VAL A 214 -2.78 -0.96 -10.33
N ALA A 215 -1.65 -1.17 -11.02
CA ALA A 215 -0.97 -2.46 -11.06
C ALA A 215 -0.53 -2.92 -9.66
N GLY A 216 0.05 -2.03 -8.85
CA GLY A 216 0.45 -2.33 -7.47
C GLY A 216 -0.75 -2.73 -6.60
N THR A 217 -1.88 -2.02 -6.72
CA THR A 217 -3.13 -2.35 -6.02
C THR A 217 -3.65 -3.72 -6.46
N PHE A 218 -3.72 -3.98 -7.77
CA PHE A 218 -4.18 -5.28 -8.30
C PHE A 218 -3.23 -6.44 -7.99
N LEU A 219 -1.95 -6.18 -7.72
CA LEU A 219 -1.05 -7.20 -7.19
C LEU A 219 -1.27 -7.42 -5.69
N TRP A 220 -1.36 -6.34 -4.95
CA TRP A 220 -1.47 -6.38 -3.50
C TRP A 220 -2.73 -7.11 -3.03
N PHE A 221 -3.92 -6.75 -3.54
CA PHE A 221 -5.18 -7.34 -3.08
C PHE A 221 -5.24 -8.87 -3.26
N PRO A 222 -5.04 -9.45 -4.46
CA PRO A 222 -5.07 -10.89 -4.63
C PRO A 222 -3.96 -11.61 -3.86
N SER A 223 -2.76 -11.02 -3.77
CA SER A 223 -1.66 -11.60 -3.02
C SER A 223 -1.96 -11.66 -1.53
N THR A 224 -2.63 -10.63 -0.99
CA THR A 224 -3.08 -10.61 0.40
C THR A 224 -4.14 -11.68 0.66
N LEU A 225 -5.12 -11.82 -0.22
CA LEU A 225 -6.15 -12.86 -0.11
C LEU A 225 -5.56 -14.27 -0.23
N ALA A 226 -4.68 -14.49 -1.20
CA ALA A 226 -3.99 -15.76 -1.38
C ALA A 226 -3.13 -16.12 -0.17
N PHE A 227 -2.41 -15.14 0.39
CA PHE A 227 -1.59 -15.34 1.57
C PHE A 227 -2.45 -15.62 2.81
N GLY A 228 -3.56 -14.89 3.02
CA GLY A 228 -4.50 -15.14 4.10
C GLY A 228 -5.09 -16.56 4.02
N TRP A 229 -5.52 -16.99 2.82
CA TRP A 229 -5.98 -18.36 2.60
C TRP A 229 -4.89 -19.39 2.92
N TYR A 230 -3.65 -19.15 2.48
CA TYR A 230 -2.52 -20.04 2.74
C TYR A 230 -2.23 -20.19 4.25
N VAL A 231 -2.17 -19.07 4.99
CA VAL A 231 -1.90 -19.06 6.43
C VAL A 231 -3.01 -19.77 7.22
N THR A 232 -4.27 -19.59 6.81
CA THR A 232 -5.42 -20.15 7.54
C THR A 232 -5.75 -21.60 7.19
N ARG A 233 -5.33 -22.09 6.03
CA ARG A 233 -5.73 -23.41 5.53
C ARG A 233 -4.59 -24.39 5.29
N VAL A 234 -3.39 -23.92 5.00
CA VAL A 234 -2.27 -24.76 4.57
C VAL A 234 -1.14 -24.75 5.60
N ALA A 235 -0.77 -23.58 6.10
CA ALA A 235 0.37 -23.43 6.98
C ALA A 235 -0.09 -23.29 8.44
N ASP A 236 0.05 -24.36 9.20
CA ASP A 236 -0.10 -24.26 10.67
C ASP A 236 1.21 -23.72 11.27
N TYR A 237 1.40 -22.38 11.13
CA TYR A 237 2.58 -21.70 11.68
C TYR A 237 2.66 -21.85 13.21
N SER A 238 1.53 -22.04 13.90
CA SER A 238 1.50 -22.21 15.35
C SER A 238 2.13 -23.53 15.75
N MET A 239 1.97 -24.58 14.96
CA MET A 239 2.53 -25.90 15.20
C MET A 239 4.07 -25.92 15.12
N PHE A 240 4.65 -25.17 14.17
CA PHE A 240 6.11 -25.15 13.96
C PHE A 240 6.83 -24.06 14.76
N TYR A 241 6.22 -22.89 14.93
CA TYR A 241 6.86 -21.70 15.48
C TYR A 241 6.20 -21.21 16.78
N GLY A 242 5.15 -21.90 17.27
CA GLY A 242 4.42 -21.47 18.46
C GLY A 242 3.91 -20.02 18.35
N SER A 243 4.04 -19.25 19.42
CA SER A 243 3.64 -17.83 19.45
C SER A 243 4.40 -16.92 18.46
N PHE A 244 5.55 -17.33 17.92
CA PHE A 244 6.28 -16.58 16.92
C PHE A 244 5.67 -16.71 15.50
N GLY A 245 4.81 -17.72 15.27
CA GLY A 245 4.19 -17.98 13.97
C GLY A 245 3.42 -16.77 13.44
N ALA A 246 2.70 -16.09 14.32
CA ALA A 246 1.99 -14.85 14.01
C ALA A 246 2.91 -13.73 13.50
N GLY A 247 4.02 -13.52 14.19
CA GLY A 247 5.02 -12.53 13.82
C GLY A 247 5.64 -12.81 12.45
N ILE A 248 5.99 -14.08 12.20
CA ILE A 248 6.57 -14.50 10.93
C ILE A 248 5.56 -14.31 9.79
N ALA A 249 4.31 -14.74 9.97
CA ALA A 249 3.26 -14.56 8.97
C ALA A 249 3.04 -13.08 8.65
N THR A 250 2.98 -12.22 9.68
CA THR A 250 2.84 -10.77 9.51
C THR A 250 4.04 -10.16 8.75
N LEU A 251 5.25 -10.59 9.06
CA LEU A 251 6.45 -10.12 8.35
C LEU A 251 6.44 -10.50 6.87
N VAL A 252 6.03 -11.75 6.54
CA VAL A 252 5.89 -12.21 5.16
C VAL A 252 4.78 -11.42 4.44
N TRP A 253 3.66 -11.15 5.11
CA TRP A 253 2.60 -10.32 4.55
C TRP A 253 3.08 -8.90 4.24
N LEU A 254 3.76 -8.24 5.19
CA LEU A 254 4.33 -6.91 4.97
C LEU A 254 5.35 -6.90 3.81
N TYR A 255 6.13 -7.97 3.67
CA TYR A 255 7.04 -8.14 2.55
C TYR A 255 6.29 -8.21 1.21
N ILE A 256 5.21 -8.99 1.12
CA ILE A 256 4.37 -9.11 -0.08
C ILE A 256 3.77 -7.76 -0.44
N VAL A 257 3.26 -7.01 0.55
CA VAL A 257 2.71 -5.66 0.37
C VAL A 257 3.77 -4.70 -0.17
N ALA A 258 4.93 -4.62 0.50
CA ALA A 258 6.03 -3.75 0.09
C ALA A 258 6.55 -4.09 -1.32
N PHE A 259 6.67 -5.39 -1.63
CA PHE A 259 7.09 -5.84 -2.96
C PHE A 259 6.06 -5.46 -4.04
N SER A 260 4.76 -5.60 -3.77
CA SER A 260 3.70 -5.21 -4.70
C SER A 260 3.74 -3.69 -5.00
N VAL A 261 3.98 -2.88 -3.97
CA VAL A 261 4.17 -1.43 -4.11
C VAL A 261 5.40 -1.11 -4.97
N LEU A 262 6.54 -1.76 -4.72
CA LEU A 262 7.76 -1.54 -5.50
C LEU A 262 7.61 -1.99 -6.95
N LEU A 263 6.93 -3.11 -7.20
CA LEU A 263 6.69 -3.59 -8.57
C LEU A 263 5.78 -2.64 -9.36
N GLY A 264 4.81 -2.00 -8.70
CA GLY A 264 4.02 -0.91 -9.31
C GLY A 264 4.90 0.29 -9.70
N ALA A 265 5.87 0.68 -8.86
CA ALA A 265 6.83 1.73 -9.18
C ALA A 265 7.73 1.35 -10.37
N GLU A 266 8.21 0.11 -10.43
CA GLU A 266 8.98 -0.41 -11.56
C GLU A 266 8.21 -0.35 -12.87
N LEU A 267 6.93 -0.71 -12.85
CA LEU A 267 6.07 -0.59 -14.03
C LEU A 267 5.96 0.87 -14.52
N ASN A 268 5.79 1.81 -13.60
CA ASN A 268 5.80 3.23 -13.93
C ASN A 268 7.15 3.64 -14.52
N GLY A 269 8.28 3.19 -13.95
CA GLY A 269 9.61 3.46 -14.47
C GLY A 269 9.81 2.97 -15.92
N VAL A 270 9.34 1.76 -16.22
CA VAL A 270 9.36 1.19 -17.59
C VAL A 270 8.51 2.00 -18.56
N LEU A 271 7.28 2.36 -18.16
CA LEU A 271 6.35 3.13 -19.00
C LEU A 271 6.87 4.54 -19.27
N TYR A 272 7.54 5.14 -18.29
CA TYR A 272 8.17 6.45 -18.45
C TYR A 272 9.35 6.40 -19.41
N GLY A 273 10.29 5.49 -19.22
CA GLY A 273 11.47 5.36 -20.08
C GLY A 273 11.12 5.08 -21.55
N SER A 274 10.04 4.33 -21.80
CA SER A 274 9.55 4.10 -23.17
C SER A 274 9.00 5.37 -23.84
N ARG A 275 8.26 6.19 -23.09
CA ARG A 275 7.70 7.46 -23.58
C ARG A 275 8.78 8.50 -23.88
N GLN A 276 9.81 8.58 -23.03
CA GLN A 276 10.91 9.51 -23.24
C GLN A 276 11.69 9.15 -24.51
N ARG A 277 11.92 7.87 -24.80
CA ARG A 277 12.53 7.42 -26.05
C ARG A 277 11.68 7.79 -27.27
N GLN A 278 10.38 7.55 -27.23
CA GLN A 278 9.47 7.91 -28.32
C GLN A 278 9.47 9.42 -28.61
N ASN A 279 9.48 10.25 -27.56
CA ASN A 279 9.57 11.70 -27.76
C ASN A 279 10.88 12.13 -28.35
N LEU A 280 12.01 11.53 -27.97
CA LEU A 280 13.32 11.83 -28.60
C LEU A 280 13.35 11.40 -30.08
N GLU A 281 12.83 10.22 -30.41
CA GLU A 281 12.74 9.73 -31.78
C GLU A 281 11.86 10.63 -32.66
N SER A 282 10.73 11.12 -32.11
CA SER A 282 9.84 12.03 -32.84
C SER A 282 10.47 13.43 -33.11
N HIS A 283 11.38 13.86 -32.22
CA HIS A 283 12.12 15.14 -32.40
C HIS A 283 13.39 15.01 -33.26
N THR A 284 13.92 13.79 -33.38
CA THR A 284 15.14 13.54 -34.17
C THR A 284 14.87 13.12 -35.62
N LEU A 285 13.61 12.82 -35.98
CA LEU A 285 13.25 12.61 -37.39
C LEU A 285 13.25 13.97 -38.08
N PRO A 286 14.18 14.24 -39.03
CA PRO A 286 14.16 15.48 -39.81
C PRO A 286 12.84 15.52 -40.58
N SER A 287 12.15 16.65 -40.50
CA SER A 287 11.01 16.92 -41.36
C SER A 287 11.46 16.79 -42.80
N GLY A 288 11.10 15.70 -43.47
CA GLY A 288 11.42 15.45 -44.87
C GLY A 288 10.82 16.45 -45.87
N ARG A 289 10.42 17.63 -45.39
CA ARG A 289 9.94 18.74 -46.21
C ARG A 289 11.00 19.79 -46.60
N ALA A 290 12.19 19.74 -45.97
CA ALA A 290 13.24 20.71 -46.35
C ALA A 290 14.02 20.33 -47.62
N ASN A 291 13.94 19.07 -48.07
CA ASN A 291 14.67 18.66 -49.30
C ASN A 291 13.88 18.82 -50.58
N ASP A 292 12.57 18.98 -50.55
CA ASP A 292 11.77 19.19 -51.74
C ASP A 292 11.78 20.66 -52.23
N GLU A 293 12.13 21.61 -51.35
CA GLU A 293 12.25 23.04 -51.78
C GLU A 293 13.62 23.38 -52.40
N LEU A 294 14.66 22.57 -52.18
CA LEU A 294 15.97 22.81 -52.76
C LEU A 294 16.14 22.21 -54.16
N THR A 295 15.25 21.31 -54.60
CA THR A 295 15.26 20.75 -55.97
C THR A 295 14.41 21.51 -56.98
N SER A 296 13.65 22.51 -56.54
CA SER A 296 12.81 23.35 -57.43
C SER A 296 13.48 24.65 -57.89
N ILE A 297 14.72 24.90 -57.48
CA ILE A 297 15.48 26.12 -57.96
C ILE A 297 16.75 25.67 -58.65
N GLN A 298 16.63 25.10 -59.82
CA GLN A 298 17.66 25.11 -60.81
C GLN A 298 17.03 25.47 -62.18
N PRO A 299 17.63 26.44 -62.90
CA PRO A 299 17.10 27.02 -64.11
C PRO A 299 17.11 26.10 -65.32
#